data_9dddd7fe975339773cbf775740bcfe12
#
_entry.id   9dddd7fe975339773cbf775740bcfe12
#
_cell.length_a   1.000
_cell.length_b   1.000
_cell.length_c   1.000
_cell.angle_alpha   90.00
_cell.angle_beta   90.00
_cell.angle_gamma   90.00
#
_symmetry.space_group_name_H-M   'P 1'
#
loop_
_entity.id
_entity.type
_entity.pdbx_description
1 polymer ?
#
loop_
_entity_poly.entity_id
_entity_poly.type
_entity_poly.pdbx_seq_one_letter_code
_entity_poly.pdbx_strand_id
1 'polypeptide(L)'
;MSATDPEVLAAAIAKQETELTELKAQLKELAQQQQAQAEQQKQQQLLQQETLATVKAESADSKFSKFSFKSYGSVIYTSDEYYDNVQDTTPERRGRFDLERIVTEFGYQFNDQWDMEVEIEYEHGGTGTSLEYDGFDEFGEFEAEVEAGGEVMIEKAEIRYRPGDAFGVKFGNIHLPVGLSSTLHKPNQYLTVQRHKSEAAMLPAVWNENGIGIFGEIANFHYQAQVVSGLNSEYFRTYDWVASGHQKRFEHVNADDLAYVARLDYGNFKTGSAVGVSYYYGNTSGNRHKTNKLNSDGTVSIFSIAAAFVEGPWIVRGQYLNGTLSDSDAITQANKTTPGLKPGNFAQLGSESEAFFVEAGVDLGHFTPVPITIFANIDYSNPLKEVETGIATKRYENTWISAGINYFPIPEIVIKAEAGVQQVAVASIPDTHFFALGVGYQFSL
;
A
#
# COMPACT_ATOMS: atom_id res chain seq x y z
N MET A 1 -15.23 -60.04 48.91
CA MET A 1 -14.13 -59.84 47.95
C MET A 1 -14.13 -61.08 47.06
N SER A 2 -14.71 -61.00 45.86
CA SER A 2 -14.75 -62.13 44.91
C SER A 2 -13.37 -62.20 44.26
N ALA A 3 -12.69 -63.34 44.44
CA ALA A 3 -11.46 -63.68 43.76
C ALA A 3 -11.79 -63.81 42.25
N THR A 4 -11.21 -63.00 41.42
CA THR A 4 -11.33 -63.06 39.96
C THR A 4 -10.69 -64.40 39.54
N ASP A 5 -11.48 -65.27 38.91
CA ASP A 5 -11.09 -66.57 38.43
C ASP A 5 -9.83 -66.49 37.56
N PRO A 6 -8.73 -67.21 37.86
CA PRO A 6 -7.48 -67.18 37.11
C PRO A 6 -7.64 -67.49 35.63
N GLU A 7 -8.61 -68.28 35.25
CA GLU A 7 -8.91 -68.65 33.85
C GLU A 7 -9.52 -67.45 33.06
N VAL A 8 -10.36 -66.66 33.71
CA VAL A 8 -10.96 -65.44 33.09
C VAL A 8 -9.89 -64.40 32.88
N LEU A 9 -8.94 -64.24 33.82
CA LEU A 9 -7.83 -63.32 33.70
C LEU A 9 -6.85 -63.72 32.57
N ALA A 10 -6.54 -65.04 32.47
CA ALA A 10 -5.69 -65.57 31.41
C ALA A 10 -6.33 -65.40 30.01
N ALA A 11 -7.63 -65.60 29.88
CA ALA A 11 -8.35 -65.40 28.63
C ALA A 11 -8.39 -63.88 28.23
N ALA A 12 -8.52 -63.01 29.21
CA ALA A 12 -8.47 -61.53 28.95
C ALA A 12 -7.06 -61.08 28.51
N ILE A 13 -6.01 -61.61 29.11
CA ILE A 13 -4.62 -61.30 28.73
C ILE A 13 -4.33 -61.83 27.30
N ALA A 14 -4.72 -63.09 26.97
CA ALA A 14 -4.54 -63.63 25.63
C ALA A 14 -5.28 -62.85 24.55
N LYS A 15 -6.46 -62.30 24.87
CA LYS A 15 -7.20 -61.41 23.96
C LYS A 15 -6.48 -60.06 23.76
N GLN A 16 -5.97 -59.45 24.81
CA GLN A 16 -5.20 -58.19 24.71
C GLN A 16 -3.88 -58.37 23.96
N GLU A 17 -3.20 -59.52 24.11
CA GLU A 17 -1.98 -59.83 23.35
C GLU A 17 -2.27 -60.00 21.85
N THR A 18 -3.42 -60.54 21.50
CA THR A 18 -3.86 -60.66 20.09
C THR A 18 -4.18 -59.27 19.50
N GLU A 19 -4.96 -58.47 20.21
CA GLU A 19 -5.28 -57.08 19.80
C GLU A 19 -4.01 -56.25 19.68
N LEU A 20 -3.05 -56.37 20.58
CA LEU A 20 -1.77 -55.68 20.53
C LEU A 20 -0.93 -56.07 19.31
N THR A 21 -0.99 -57.35 18.93
CA THR A 21 -0.28 -57.90 17.76
C THR A 21 -0.88 -57.36 16.46
N GLU A 22 -2.21 -57.34 16.38
CA GLU A 22 -2.94 -56.73 15.25
C GLU A 22 -2.65 -55.22 15.12
N LEU A 23 -2.66 -54.48 16.23
CA LEU A 23 -2.37 -53.05 16.25
C LEU A 23 -0.93 -52.75 15.78
N LYS A 24 0.04 -53.56 16.20
CA LYS A 24 1.43 -53.49 15.74
C LYS A 24 1.58 -53.75 14.24
N ALA A 25 0.80 -54.71 13.70
CA ALA A 25 0.78 -54.98 12.26
C ALA A 25 0.20 -53.78 11.47
N GLN A 26 -0.91 -53.21 11.94
CA GLN A 26 -1.52 -51.99 11.33
C GLN A 26 -0.60 -50.77 11.38
N LEU A 27 0.09 -50.55 12.50
CA LEU A 27 1.07 -49.47 12.63
C LEU A 27 2.24 -49.62 11.65
N LYS A 28 2.70 -50.86 11.44
CA LYS A 28 3.77 -51.14 10.50
C LYS A 28 3.34 -50.89 9.04
N GLU A 29 2.12 -51.27 8.71
CA GLU A 29 1.55 -51.05 7.38
C GLU A 29 1.35 -49.55 7.11
N LEU A 30 0.82 -48.80 8.09
CA LEU A 30 0.65 -47.37 8.02
C LEU A 30 1.99 -46.62 7.85
N ALA A 31 3.03 -47.05 8.58
CA ALA A 31 4.37 -46.49 8.46
C ALA A 31 4.98 -46.73 7.06
N GLN A 32 4.74 -47.91 6.48
CA GLN A 32 5.16 -48.22 5.11
C GLN A 32 4.42 -47.40 4.07
N GLN A 33 3.11 -47.16 4.24
CA GLN A 33 2.32 -46.30 3.38
C GLN A 33 2.79 -44.84 3.45
N GLN A 34 3.09 -44.34 4.66
CA GLN A 34 3.62 -42.96 4.83
C GLN A 34 5.01 -42.82 4.19
N GLN A 35 5.88 -43.80 4.30
CA GLN A 35 7.18 -43.76 3.62
C GLN A 35 7.04 -43.76 2.10
N ALA A 36 6.16 -44.62 1.55
CA ALA A 36 5.90 -44.65 0.12
C ALA A 36 5.32 -43.33 -0.41
N GLN A 37 4.41 -42.72 0.35
CA GLN A 37 3.88 -41.36 0.01
C GLN A 37 4.96 -40.26 0.06
N ALA A 38 5.81 -40.28 1.06
CA ALA A 38 6.92 -39.34 1.19
C ALA A 38 7.94 -39.48 0.05
N GLU A 39 8.22 -40.69 -0.39
CA GLU A 39 9.09 -40.98 -1.54
C GLU A 39 8.44 -40.47 -2.86
N GLN A 40 7.14 -40.71 -3.05
CA GLN A 40 6.42 -40.20 -4.20
C GLN A 40 6.38 -38.66 -4.25
N GLN A 41 6.15 -38.04 -3.12
CA GLN A 41 6.20 -36.54 -3.04
C GLN A 41 7.60 -36.01 -3.36
N LYS A 42 8.64 -36.65 -2.86
CA LYS A 42 10.02 -36.27 -3.16
C LYS A 42 10.37 -36.47 -4.64
N GLN A 43 9.91 -37.54 -5.28
CA GLN A 43 10.07 -37.74 -6.71
C GLN A 43 9.32 -36.71 -7.53
N GLN A 44 8.08 -36.34 -7.15
CA GLN A 44 7.32 -35.29 -7.81
C GLN A 44 8.01 -33.92 -7.68
N GLN A 45 8.55 -33.57 -6.52
CA GLN A 45 9.31 -32.34 -6.32
C GLN A 45 10.57 -32.29 -7.17
N LEU A 46 11.30 -33.39 -7.26
CA LEU A 46 12.49 -33.50 -8.12
C LEU A 46 12.13 -33.32 -9.61
N LEU A 47 11.06 -33.96 -10.05
CA LEU A 47 10.57 -33.84 -11.43
C LEU A 47 10.12 -32.39 -11.75
N GLN A 48 9.45 -31.74 -10.81
CA GLN A 48 9.09 -30.32 -10.94
C GLN A 48 10.32 -29.41 -10.99
N GLN A 49 11.34 -29.67 -10.18
CA GLN A 49 12.58 -28.92 -10.20
C GLN A 49 13.35 -29.11 -11.52
N GLU A 50 13.42 -30.33 -12.04
CA GLU A 50 14.04 -30.63 -13.34
C GLU A 50 13.27 -29.98 -14.50
N THR A 51 11.94 -30.05 -14.47
CA THR A 51 11.09 -29.39 -15.48
C THR A 51 11.26 -27.87 -15.44
N LEU A 52 11.27 -27.27 -14.25
CA LEU A 52 11.54 -25.84 -14.06
C LEU A 52 12.94 -25.44 -14.52
N ALA A 53 13.95 -26.28 -14.27
CA ALA A 53 15.32 -26.04 -14.73
C ALA A 53 15.42 -26.12 -16.27
N THR A 54 14.73 -27.09 -16.89
CA THR A 54 14.70 -27.24 -18.35
C THR A 54 13.96 -26.09 -19.02
N VAL A 55 12.82 -25.67 -18.50
CA VAL A 55 12.07 -24.50 -18.98
C VAL A 55 12.88 -23.21 -18.82
N LYS A 56 13.60 -23.06 -17.69
CA LYS A 56 14.53 -21.92 -17.50
C LYS A 56 15.71 -21.96 -18.47
N ALA A 57 16.26 -23.12 -18.77
CA ALA A 57 17.36 -23.26 -19.72
C ALA A 57 16.91 -22.97 -21.17
N GLU A 58 15.73 -23.43 -21.57
CA GLU A 58 15.15 -23.15 -22.89
C GLU A 58 14.72 -21.67 -23.03
N SER A 59 14.25 -21.05 -21.95
CA SER A 59 13.91 -19.62 -21.96
C SER A 59 15.14 -18.71 -21.93
N ALA A 60 16.26 -19.15 -21.39
CA ALA A 60 17.50 -18.37 -21.30
C ALA A 60 18.12 -18.02 -22.67
N ASP A 61 17.82 -18.80 -23.71
CA ASP A 61 18.31 -18.57 -25.09
C ASP A 61 17.33 -17.72 -25.94
N SER A 62 16.19 -17.32 -25.39
CA SER A 62 15.21 -16.47 -26.07
C SER A 62 15.59 -14.99 -25.94
N LYS A 63 15.51 -14.24 -27.07
CA LYS A 63 15.69 -12.78 -27.06
C LYS A 63 14.73 -12.07 -26.10
N PHE A 64 13.62 -12.72 -25.72
CA PHE A 64 12.60 -12.21 -24.79
C PHE A 64 12.89 -12.52 -23.33
N SER A 65 13.87 -13.39 -22.99
CA SER A 65 14.21 -13.74 -21.60
C SER A 65 14.73 -12.57 -20.76
N LYS A 66 15.14 -11.49 -21.42
CA LYS A 66 15.61 -10.25 -20.79
C LYS A 66 14.49 -9.25 -20.48
N PHE A 67 13.29 -9.47 -21.02
CA PHE A 67 12.14 -8.61 -20.80
C PHE A 67 11.25 -9.21 -19.71
N SER A 68 10.70 -8.36 -18.85
CA SER A 68 9.60 -8.69 -17.97
C SER A 68 8.46 -7.71 -18.18
N PHE A 69 7.25 -8.21 -18.03
CA PHE A 69 6.04 -7.42 -18.09
C PHE A 69 5.14 -7.80 -16.92
N LYS A 70 4.69 -6.78 -16.18
CA LYS A 70 3.73 -6.96 -15.09
C LYS A 70 2.61 -5.96 -15.28
N SER A 71 1.42 -6.31 -14.83
CA SER A 71 0.30 -5.38 -14.80
C SER A 71 -0.59 -5.64 -13.59
N TYR A 72 -1.17 -4.59 -13.08
CA TYR A 72 -2.21 -4.63 -12.07
C TYR A 72 -3.19 -3.48 -12.28
N GLY A 73 -4.38 -3.62 -11.74
CA GLY A 73 -5.38 -2.57 -11.84
C GLY A 73 -6.65 -2.92 -11.10
N SER A 74 -7.54 -1.94 -10.98
CA SER A 74 -8.81 -2.07 -10.29
C SER A 74 -9.91 -1.22 -10.91
N VAL A 75 -11.12 -1.76 -10.87
CA VAL A 75 -12.36 -1.05 -11.15
C VAL A 75 -13.18 -1.07 -9.87
N ILE A 76 -13.69 0.06 -9.46
CA ILE A 76 -14.41 0.20 -8.21
C ILE A 76 -15.78 0.86 -8.44
N TYR A 77 -16.70 0.55 -7.54
CA TYR A 77 -17.95 1.27 -7.32
C TYR A 77 -17.99 1.73 -5.88
N THR A 78 -18.23 3.02 -5.66
CA THR A 78 -18.44 3.58 -4.32
C THR A 78 -19.83 4.17 -4.22
N SER A 79 -20.41 4.12 -3.02
CA SER A 79 -21.65 4.78 -2.67
C SER A 79 -21.48 5.44 -1.31
N ASP A 80 -21.25 6.74 -1.34
CA ASP A 80 -20.88 7.54 -0.18
C ASP A 80 -22.06 8.45 0.23
N GLU A 81 -22.32 8.54 1.52
CA GLU A 81 -23.17 9.58 2.08
C GLU A 81 -22.39 10.88 2.20
N TYR A 82 -23.06 12.00 1.96
CA TYR A 82 -22.50 13.33 2.12
C TYR A 82 -23.59 14.33 2.54
N TYR A 83 -23.16 15.46 3.10
CA TYR A 83 -24.03 16.58 3.46
C TYR A 83 -23.63 17.79 2.64
N ASP A 84 -24.56 18.43 1.95
CA ASP A 84 -24.29 19.65 1.17
C ASP A 84 -23.87 20.82 2.06
N ASN A 85 -24.37 20.86 3.28
CA ASN A 85 -23.96 21.82 4.30
C ASN A 85 -24.04 21.25 5.71
N VAL A 86 -23.38 21.91 6.67
CA VAL A 86 -23.24 21.47 8.08
C VAL A 86 -24.58 21.49 8.85
N GLN A 87 -25.62 22.10 8.31
CA GLN A 87 -26.95 22.20 8.95
C GLN A 87 -27.92 21.11 8.49
N ASP A 88 -27.55 20.34 7.49
CA ASP A 88 -28.37 19.26 6.97
C ASP A 88 -28.42 18.12 7.98
N THR A 89 -29.61 17.60 8.19
CA THR A 89 -29.85 16.47 9.11
C THR A 89 -30.03 15.15 8.40
N THR A 90 -30.18 15.18 7.07
CA THR A 90 -30.35 13.99 6.23
C THR A 90 -29.24 13.99 5.19
N PRO A 91 -28.42 12.94 5.14
CA PRO A 91 -27.38 12.86 4.11
C PRO A 91 -28.00 12.55 2.75
N GLU A 92 -27.37 13.08 1.72
CA GLU A 92 -27.53 12.59 0.36
C GLU A 92 -26.58 11.43 0.10
N ARG A 93 -26.83 10.68 -0.98
CA ARG A 93 -25.97 9.54 -1.35
C ARG A 93 -25.58 9.64 -2.82
N ARG A 94 -24.27 9.48 -3.08
CA ARG A 94 -23.73 9.48 -4.44
C ARG A 94 -23.06 8.14 -4.76
N GLY A 95 -23.55 7.48 -5.80
CA GLY A 95 -22.89 6.32 -6.40
C GLY A 95 -21.95 6.74 -7.52
N ARG A 96 -20.75 6.13 -7.59
CA ARG A 96 -19.74 6.39 -8.61
C ARG A 96 -19.10 5.10 -9.07
N PHE A 97 -18.90 4.95 -10.37
CA PHE A 97 -17.97 3.98 -10.93
C PHE A 97 -16.67 4.67 -11.30
N ASP A 98 -15.58 3.97 -11.04
CA ASP A 98 -14.24 4.45 -11.36
C ASP A 98 -13.37 3.31 -11.88
N LEU A 99 -12.72 3.52 -13.02
CA LEU A 99 -11.56 2.75 -13.43
C LEU A 99 -10.37 3.33 -12.64
N GLU A 100 -10.23 2.91 -11.38
CA GLU A 100 -9.32 3.53 -10.41
C GLU A 100 -7.92 3.65 -11.01
N ARG A 101 -7.40 2.55 -11.56
CA ARG A 101 -6.12 2.55 -12.29
C ARG A 101 -5.87 1.27 -13.06
N ILE A 102 -5.05 1.39 -14.08
CA ILE A 102 -4.32 0.31 -14.74
C ILE A 102 -2.86 0.68 -14.75
N VAL A 103 -2.01 -0.18 -14.22
CA VAL A 103 -0.57 0.03 -14.17
C VAL A 103 0.13 -1.06 -14.97
N THR A 104 1.09 -0.66 -15.80
CA THR A 104 1.92 -1.56 -16.59
C THR A 104 3.40 -1.33 -16.25
N GLU A 105 4.09 -2.38 -15.89
CA GLU A 105 5.51 -2.37 -15.52
C GLU A 105 6.30 -3.16 -16.57
N PHE A 106 7.28 -2.50 -17.19
CA PHE A 106 8.21 -3.07 -18.16
C PHE A 106 9.60 -3.13 -17.53
N GLY A 107 10.19 -4.30 -17.53
CA GLY A 107 11.58 -4.49 -17.11
C GLY A 107 12.46 -4.95 -18.27
N TYR A 108 13.73 -4.56 -18.22
CA TYR A 108 14.75 -5.06 -19.13
C TYR A 108 16.07 -5.32 -18.39
N GLN A 109 16.57 -6.55 -18.49
CA GLN A 109 17.82 -6.95 -17.89
C GLN A 109 18.96 -6.80 -18.91
N PHE A 110 19.83 -5.81 -18.71
CA PHE A 110 20.99 -5.60 -19.59
C PHE A 110 22.00 -6.74 -19.43
N ASN A 111 22.30 -7.11 -18.18
CA ASN A 111 23.16 -8.22 -17.77
C ASN A 111 22.83 -8.63 -16.32
N ASP A 112 23.63 -9.50 -15.71
CA ASP A 112 23.38 -10.04 -14.37
C ASP A 112 23.36 -8.99 -13.25
N GLN A 113 23.90 -7.80 -13.48
CA GLN A 113 24.05 -6.74 -12.49
C GLN A 113 23.23 -5.49 -12.79
N TRP A 114 22.85 -5.28 -14.05
CA TRP A 114 22.16 -4.08 -14.51
C TRP A 114 20.80 -4.40 -15.08
N ASP A 115 19.82 -3.72 -14.58
CA ASP A 115 18.44 -3.76 -15.10
C ASP A 115 17.80 -2.37 -15.09
N MET A 116 16.72 -2.24 -15.83
CA MET A 116 15.83 -1.08 -15.80
C MET A 116 14.39 -1.52 -15.59
N GLU A 117 13.60 -0.63 -15.01
CA GLU A 117 12.18 -0.82 -14.79
C GLU A 117 11.44 0.49 -15.05
N VAL A 118 10.38 0.42 -15.83
CA VAL A 118 9.49 1.54 -16.15
C VAL A 118 8.06 1.15 -15.81
N GLU A 119 7.40 1.97 -15.03
CA GLU A 119 6.00 1.81 -14.63
C GLU A 119 5.17 2.96 -15.19
N ILE A 120 4.12 2.62 -15.94
CA ILE A 120 3.19 3.57 -16.54
C ILE A 120 1.83 3.34 -15.90
N GLU A 121 1.29 4.36 -15.28
CA GLU A 121 -0.02 4.37 -14.67
C GLU A 121 -1.04 5.09 -15.55
N TYR A 122 -2.23 4.52 -15.63
CA TYR A 122 -3.43 5.10 -16.21
C TYR A 122 -4.47 5.19 -15.11
N GLU A 123 -4.79 6.39 -14.65
CA GLU A 123 -5.82 6.63 -13.64
C GLU A 123 -7.12 7.14 -14.28
N HIS A 124 -8.25 6.81 -13.67
CA HIS A 124 -9.60 7.31 -14.02
C HIS A 124 -9.97 7.19 -15.49
N GLY A 125 -9.55 6.12 -16.15
CA GLY A 125 -9.85 5.86 -17.57
C GLY A 125 -8.86 6.46 -18.56
N GLY A 126 -7.73 6.99 -18.09
CA GLY A 126 -6.68 7.54 -18.96
C GLY A 126 -6.99 8.95 -19.48
N THR A 127 -6.35 9.33 -20.58
CA THR A 127 -6.48 10.68 -21.17
C THR A 127 -7.87 10.91 -21.74
N GLY A 128 -8.80 11.33 -20.93
CA GLY A 128 -10.08 11.90 -21.37
C GLY A 128 -10.09 13.39 -21.07
N THR A 129 -10.80 14.17 -21.85
CA THR A 129 -11.03 15.59 -21.55
C THR A 129 -12.12 15.70 -20.50
N SER A 130 -11.81 16.03 -19.26
CA SER A 130 -12.80 16.56 -18.34
C SER A 130 -12.78 18.08 -18.40
N LEU A 131 -13.96 18.67 -18.41
CA LEU A 131 -14.09 20.09 -18.12
C LEU A 131 -13.99 20.24 -16.60
N GLU A 132 -12.82 20.56 -16.08
CA GLU A 132 -12.72 21.06 -14.73
C GLU A 132 -13.07 22.54 -14.77
N TYR A 133 -14.19 22.88 -14.13
CA TYR A 133 -14.62 24.26 -13.99
C TYR A 133 -13.85 24.88 -12.86
N ASP A 134 -12.73 25.52 -13.17
CA ASP A 134 -11.99 26.33 -12.23
C ASP A 134 -12.43 27.80 -12.32
N GLY A 135 -13.39 28.18 -11.49
CA GLY A 135 -13.88 29.54 -11.40
C GLY A 135 -12.95 30.52 -10.69
N PHE A 136 -11.66 30.20 -10.46
CA PHE A 136 -10.80 30.95 -9.55
C PHE A 136 -9.39 31.28 -10.08
N ASP A 137 -8.98 30.77 -11.24
CA ASP A 137 -7.61 30.92 -11.69
C ASP A 137 -7.32 32.30 -12.29
N GLU A 138 -8.30 33.01 -12.86
CA GLU A 138 -8.17 34.42 -13.20
C GLU A 138 -9.40 35.20 -12.78
N PHE A 139 -9.19 36.41 -12.26
CA PHE A 139 -10.22 37.33 -11.76
C PHE A 139 -11.28 37.59 -12.83
N GLY A 140 -12.38 36.85 -12.84
CA GLY A 140 -13.54 37.09 -13.69
C GLY A 140 -13.53 36.43 -15.04
N GLU A 141 -12.58 35.59 -15.35
CA GLU A 141 -12.62 34.69 -16.50
C GLU A 141 -12.96 33.24 -16.07
N PHE A 142 -13.95 32.67 -16.72
CA PHE A 142 -14.26 31.26 -16.61
C PHE A 142 -13.33 30.53 -17.58
N GLU A 143 -12.13 30.22 -17.16
CA GLU A 143 -11.33 29.26 -17.89
C GLU A 143 -11.90 27.86 -17.65
N ALA A 144 -12.44 27.28 -18.69
CA ALA A 144 -12.61 25.85 -18.74
C ALA A 144 -11.23 25.26 -18.99
N GLU A 145 -10.46 24.99 -17.94
CA GLU A 145 -9.33 24.08 -18.10
C GLU A 145 -9.86 22.72 -18.48
N VAL A 146 -9.48 22.32 -19.66
CA VAL A 146 -9.70 20.96 -20.13
C VAL A 146 -8.62 20.11 -19.51
N GLU A 147 -8.74 19.78 -18.21
CA GLU A 147 -7.96 18.71 -17.66
C GLU A 147 -8.47 17.38 -18.23
N ALA A 148 -7.54 16.52 -18.60
CA ALA A 148 -7.87 15.16 -18.91
C ALA A 148 -8.53 14.52 -17.68
N GLY A 149 -9.73 13.95 -17.84
CA GLY A 149 -10.48 13.31 -16.76
C GLY A 149 -9.82 12.07 -16.20
N GLY A 150 -8.75 11.61 -16.84
CA GLY A 150 -7.82 10.60 -16.35
C GLY A 150 -6.39 11.10 -16.51
N GLU A 151 -5.49 10.47 -15.80
CA GLU A 151 -4.06 10.75 -15.83
C GLU A 151 -3.32 9.59 -16.52
N VAL A 152 -2.33 9.89 -17.36
CA VAL A 152 -1.35 8.93 -17.85
C VAL A 152 0.03 9.43 -17.47
N MET A 153 0.72 8.68 -16.64
CA MET A 153 1.96 9.11 -16.04
C MET A 153 3.00 8.02 -16.04
N ILE A 154 4.27 8.39 -16.17
CA ILE A 154 5.39 7.50 -15.81
C ILE A 154 5.56 7.59 -14.30
N GLU A 155 5.04 6.58 -13.60
CA GLU A 155 5.08 6.55 -12.16
C GLU A 155 6.48 6.20 -11.64
N LYS A 156 7.18 5.32 -12.33
CA LYS A 156 8.55 4.93 -12.01
C LYS A 156 9.37 4.76 -13.30
N ALA A 157 10.60 5.23 -13.30
CA ALA A 157 11.56 4.97 -14.37
C ALA A 157 12.96 4.93 -13.76
N GLU A 158 13.44 3.73 -13.45
CA GLU A 158 14.69 3.55 -12.72
C GLU A 158 15.65 2.61 -13.44
N ILE A 159 16.93 2.88 -13.30
CA ILE A 159 18.02 1.97 -13.64
C ILE A 159 18.67 1.51 -12.35
N ARG A 160 18.89 0.20 -12.24
CA ARG A 160 19.47 -0.42 -11.04
C ARG A 160 20.77 -1.11 -11.36
N TYR A 161 21.72 -0.93 -10.46
CA TYR A 161 22.95 -1.71 -10.40
C TYR A 161 22.93 -2.58 -9.15
N ARG A 162 22.98 -3.88 -9.30
CA ARG A 162 22.89 -4.85 -8.21
C ARG A 162 23.95 -5.94 -8.39
N PRO A 163 25.14 -5.76 -7.82
CA PRO A 163 26.22 -6.76 -7.89
C PRO A 163 25.96 -8.00 -7.01
N GLY A 164 24.98 -7.93 -6.13
CA GLY A 164 24.55 -9.01 -5.23
C GLY A 164 23.35 -8.56 -4.38
N ASP A 165 22.83 -9.45 -3.53
CA ASP A 165 21.63 -9.16 -2.74
C ASP A 165 21.89 -8.12 -1.64
N ALA A 166 23.10 -8.13 -1.07
CA ALA A 166 23.44 -7.26 0.06
C ALA A 166 23.57 -5.78 -0.30
N PHE A 167 23.74 -5.44 -1.58
CA PHE A 167 23.95 -4.06 -2.01
C PHE A 167 23.46 -3.83 -3.44
N GLY A 168 22.80 -2.72 -3.65
CA GLY A 168 22.42 -2.19 -4.96
C GLY A 168 22.34 -0.67 -4.94
N VAL A 169 22.37 -0.08 -6.11
CA VAL A 169 22.16 1.36 -6.34
C VAL A 169 21.07 1.50 -7.39
N LYS A 170 20.16 2.44 -7.19
CA LYS A 170 19.12 2.79 -8.15
C LYS A 170 19.11 4.30 -8.39
N PHE A 171 18.76 4.71 -9.59
CA PHE A 171 18.65 6.12 -9.96
C PHE A 171 17.60 6.33 -11.05
N GLY A 172 16.98 7.50 -11.05
CA GLY A 172 15.87 7.86 -11.93
C GLY A 172 14.71 8.45 -11.16
N ASN A 173 13.50 8.25 -11.66
CA ASN A 173 12.26 8.46 -10.91
C ASN A 173 12.00 7.21 -10.08
N ILE A 174 12.23 7.28 -8.77
CA ILE A 174 12.27 6.13 -7.87
C ILE A 174 11.17 6.23 -6.80
N HIS A 175 10.61 5.08 -6.43
CA HIS A 175 9.67 5.01 -5.31
C HIS A 175 10.33 5.37 -3.99
N LEU A 176 9.69 6.25 -3.21
CA LEU A 176 10.10 6.58 -1.87
C LEU A 176 9.55 5.53 -0.90
N PRO A 177 10.40 4.89 -0.11
CA PRO A 177 9.98 3.82 0.80
C PRO A 177 9.43 4.38 2.13
N VAL A 178 8.49 5.34 2.07
CA VAL A 178 7.81 5.92 3.24
C VAL A 178 6.42 5.34 3.31
N GLY A 179 6.05 4.84 4.49
CA GLY A 179 4.76 4.22 4.68
C GLY A 179 4.67 2.79 4.14
N LEU A 180 3.51 2.15 4.32
CA LEU A 180 3.27 0.77 3.93
C LEU A 180 2.74 0.65 2.51
N SER A 181 2.03 1.65 1.97
CA SER A 181 1.53 1.65 0.59
C SER A 181 2.64 1.67 -0.44
N SER A 182 3.82 2.21 -0.11
CA SER A 182 5.03 2.07 -0.95
C SER A 182 5.41 0.60 -1.22
N THR A 183 4.96 -0.31 -0.36
CA THR A 183 5.25 -1.76 -0.43
C THR A 183 4.03 -2.57 -0.84
N LEU A 184 2.84 -2.23 -0.34
CA LEU A 184 1.57 -2.97 -0.52
C LEU A 184 0.54 -2.09 -1.23
N HIS A 185 0.79 -1.74 -2.50
CA HIS A 185 -0.09 -0.86 -3.28
C HIS A 185 -0.95 -1.57 -4.34
N LYS A 186 -0.72 -2.86 -4.58
CA LYS A 186 -1.50 -3.63 -5.57
C LYS A 186 -2.83 -4.09 -4.97
N PRO A 187 -3.93 -4.17 -5.76
CA PRO A 187 -5.28 -4.42 -5.26
C PRO A 187 -5.44 -5.69 -4.42
N ASN A 188 -4.66 -6.72 -4.67
CA ASN A 188 -4.69 -7.97 -3.91
C ASN A 188 -3.72 -8.02 -2.71
N GLN A 189 -3.05 -6.91 -2.38
CA GLN A 189 -2.09 -6.84 -1.27
C GLN A 189 -2.66 -6.17 -0.01
N TYR A 190 -3.73 -5.39 -0.10
CA TYR A 190 -4.44 -4.77 1.03
C TYR A 190 -5.88 -5.30 1.10
N LEU A 191 -6.53 -5.22 2.27
CA LEU A 191 -7.84 -5.83 2.50
C LEU A 191 -9.01 -4.94 2.08
N THR A 192 -8.92 -3.64 2.29
CA THR A 192 -9.93 -2.63 1.92
C THR A 192 -10.17 -2.58 0.40
N VAL A 193 -11.29 -2.05 -0.06
CA VAL A 193 -11.56 -1.89 -1.51
C VAL A 193 -10.59 -0.88 -2.12
N GLN A 194 -10.36 0.24 -1.44
CA GLN A 194 -9.36 1.25 -1.81
C GLN A 194 -8.18 1.22 -0.83
N ARG A 195 -7.07 1.86 -1.18
CA ARG A 195 -5.93 2.07 -0.27
C ARG A 195 -6.36 2.82 0.99
N HIS A 196 -5.59 2.67 2.08
CA HIS A 196 -5.90 3.30 3.36
C HIS A 196 -5.96 4.83 3.25
N LYS A 197 -7.08 5.40 3.68
CA LYS A 197 -7.35 6.84 3.61
C LYS A 197 -6.45 7.65 4.53
N SER A 198 -6.05 7.08 5.65
CA SER A 198 -5.12 7.67 6.61
C SER A 198 -3.76 7.99 5.97
N GLU A 199 -3.21 7.08 5.17
CA GLU A 199 -1.94 7.29 4.51
C GLU A 199 -2.05 8.37 3.42
N ALA A 200 -3.11 8.35 2.62
CA ALA A 200 -3.36 9.34 1.58
C ALA A 200 -3.59 10.77 2.12
N ALA A 201 -3.99 10.90 3.39
CA ALA A 201 -4.14 12.20 4.05
C ALA A 201 -2.79 12.84 4.47
N MET A 202 -1.68 12.13 4.35
CA MET A 202 -0.36 12.61 4.76
C MET A 202 0.72 12.44 3.70
N LEU A 203 0.64 11.40 2.88
CA LEU A 203 1.66 11.01 1.92
C LEU A 203 1.10 11.03 0.50
N PRO A 204 1.90 11.44 -0.50
CA PRO A 204 1.54 11.22 -1.89
C PRO A 204 1.21 9.75 -2.15
N ALA A 205 0.15 9.50 -2.91
CA ALA A 205 -0.20 8.15 -3.32
C ALA A 205 0.92 7.60 -4.23
N VAL A 206 1.45 6.41 -3.89
CA VAL A 206 2.60 5.79 -4.57
C VAL A 206 3.71 6.83 -4.83
N TRP A 207 4.28 7.34 -3.75
CA TRP A 207 5.21 8.47 -3.78
C TRP A 207 6.48 8.18 -4.57
N ASN A 208 6.74 8.98 -5.59
CA ASN A 208 7.92 8.89 -6.46
C ASN A 208 8.59 10.24 -6.57
N GLU A 209 9.92 10.25 -6.61
CA GLU A 209 10.73 11.44 -6.85
C GLU A 209 11.99 11.11 -7.67
N ASN A 210 12.53 12.11 -8.34
CA ASN A 210 13.79 11.96 -9.05
C ASN A 210 14.96 11.93 -8.07
N GLY A 211 15.84 10.93 -8.20
CA GLY A 211 16.97 10.83 -7.28
C GLY A 211 17.83 9.59 -7.45
N ILE A 212 18.58 9.32 -6.41
CA ILE A 212 19.46 8.17 -6.27
C ILE A 212 19.24 7.50 -4.93
N GLY A 213 19.36 6.18 -4.89
CA GLY A 213 19.24 5.43 -3.66
C GLY A 213 20.15 4.19 -3.65
N ILE A 214 20.46 3.77 -2.44
CA ILE A 214 21.07 2.47 -2.16
C ILE A 214 20.01 1.56 -1.55
N PHE A 215 20.12 0.28 -1.79
CA PHE A 215 19.24 -0.73 -1.23
C PHE A 215 19.95 -2.08 -1.11
N GLY A 216 19.41 -2.95 -0.30
CA GLY A 216 19.94 -4.30 -0.16
C GLY A 216 19.20 -5.12 0.87
N GLU A 217 19.58 -6.41 0.91
CA GLU A 217 19.08 -7.39 1.85
C GLU A 217 20.27 -8.10 2.53
N ILE A 218 20.25 -8.12 3.87
CA ILE A 218 21.25 -8.82 4.68
C ILE A 218 20.51 -9.68 5.68
N ALA A 219 20.58 -10.99 5.55
CA ALA A 219 19.75 -11.93 6.26
C ALA A 219 18.25 -11.61 6.05
N ASN A 220 17.49 -11.29 7.11
CA ASN A 220 16.08 -10.91 7.01
C ASN A 220 15.88 -9.38 7.06
N PHE A 221 16.95 -8.60 7.00
CA PHE A 221 16.87 -7.14 6.99
C PHE A 221 16.90 -6.62 5.56
N HIS A 222 15.90 -5.80 5.21
CA HIS A 222 15.84 -5.06 3.95
C HIS A 222 16.06 -3.58 4.26
N TYR A 223 16.99 -2.94 3.59
CA TYR A 223 17.27 -1.53 3.82
C TYR A 223 17.23 -0.72 2.52
N GLN A 224 16.84 0.54 2.64
CA GLN A 224 16.92 1.54 1.58
C GLN A 224 17.34 2.88 2.18
N ALA A 225 18.15 3.63 1.46
CA ALA A 225 18.45 5.03 1.73
C ALA A 225 18.53 5.80 0.43
N GLN A 226 17.90 6.98 0.37
CA GLN A 226 17.73 7.73 -0.87
C GLN A 226 18.00 9.22 -0.66
N VAL A 227 18.50 9.88 -1.71
CA VAL A 227 18.54 11.34 -1.84
C VAL A 227 17.74 11.68 -3.09
N VAL A 228 16.69 12.48 -2.92
CA VAL A 228 15.71 12.76 -3.97
C VAL A 228 15.38 14.25 -4.03
N SER A 229 14.67 14.68 -5.08
CA SER A 229 14.02 16.00 -5.10
C SER A 229 13.05 16.11 -3.92
N GLY A 230 13.07 17.22 -3.21
CA GLY A 230 12.15 17.48 -2.09
C GLY A 230 10.78 17.93 -2.58
N LEU A 231 9.82 17.96 -1.65
CA LEU A 231 8.47 18.46 -1.90
C LEU A 231 8.49 19.99 -2.21
N ASN A 232 7.43 20.45 -2.86
CA ASN A 232 7.18 21.87 -3.10
C ASN A 232 6.03 22.37 -2.22
N SER A 233 6.31 23.23 -1.25
CA SER A 233 5.34 23.73 -0.29
C SER A 233 4.25 24.65 -0.88
N GLU A 234 4.37 25.09 -2.14
CA GLU A 234 3.29 25.82 -2.83
C GLU A 234 2.00 25.00 -2.91
N TYR A 235 2.11 23.67 -3.00
CA TYR A 235 1.00 22.76 -3.22
C TYR A 235 0.49 22.08 -1.95
N PHE A 236 1.03 22.43 -0.77
CA PHE A 236 0.52 21.91 0.50
C PHE A 236 -0.92 22.33 0.75
N ARG A 237 -1.73 21.43 1.29
CA ARG A 237 -3.17 21.60 1.48
C ARG A 237 -3.57 21.31 2.92
N THR A 238 -4.65 21.95 3.37
CA THR A 238 -5.18 21.70 4.71
C THR A 238 -5.63 20.26 4.92
N TYR A 239 -6.22 19.64 3.90
CA TYR A 239 -6.87 18.33 4.04
C TYR A 239 -5.94 17.13 3.81
N ASP A 240 -4.86 17.31 3.08
CA ASP A 240 -3.87 16.27 2.75
C ASP A 240 -2.43 16.64 3.15
N TRP A 241 -2.32 17.66 3.99
CA TRP A 241 -1.08 18.16 4.59
C TRP A 241 -0.01 18.45 3.53
N VAL A 242 1.00 17.56 3.38
CA VAL A 242 2.10 17.74 2.42
C VAL A 242 1.94 16.86 1.17
N ALA A 243 0.92 16.01 1.10
CA ALA A 243 0.77 15.00 0.05
C ALA A 243 0.69 15.60 -1.36
N SER A 244 -0.01 16.74 -1.54
CA SER A 244 -0.07 17.45 -2.82
C SER A 244 1.21 18.14 -3.22
N GLY A 245 2.23 18.18 -2.35
CA GLY A 245 3.52 18.84 -2.61
C GLY A 245 4.50 18.06 -3.49
N HIS A 246 4.16 16.83 -3.89
CA HIS A 246 5.00 16.05 -4.81
C HIS A 246 5.06 16.75 -6.18
N GLN A 247 6.22 16.61 -6.87
CA GLN A 247 6.49 17.38 -8.09
C GLN A 247 6.34 16.56 -9.38
N LYS A 248 5.83 15.33 -9.31
CA LYS A 248 5.72 14.40 -10.45
C LYS A 248 4.88 14.91 -11.64
N ARG A 249 4.04 15.92 -11.42
CA ARG A 249 3.17 16.52 -12.46
C ARG A 249 3.86 17.57 -13.32
N PHE A 250 5.06 18.03 -12.96
CA PHE A 250 5.72 19.13 -13.64
C PHE A 250 6.69 18.63 -14.69
N GLU A 251 6.79 19.37 -15.79
CA GLU A 251 7.79 19.16 -16.83
C GLU A 251 9.21 19.21 -16.27
N HIS A 252 9.43 20.14 -15.34
CA HIS A 252 10.70 20.32 -14.65
C HIS A 252 10.49 20.29 -13.14
N VAL A 253 11.17 19.36 -12.50
CA VAL A 253 11.17 19.21 -11.04
C VAL A 253 12.21 20.16 -10.45
N ASN A 254 11.78 21.04 -9.52
CA ASN A 254 12.71 21.86 -8.77
C ASN A 254 13.46 21.00 -7.73
N ALA A 255 14.76 21.15 -7.68
CA ALA A 255 15.65 20.38 -6.81
C ALA A 255 16.67 21.30 -6.09
N ASP A 256 16.29 22.53 -5.80
CA ASP A 256 17.09 23.42 -4.97
C ASP A 256 17.15 22.90 -3.53
N ASP A 257 16.04 22.28 -3.06
CA ASP A 257 15.98 21.53 -1.81
C ASP A 257 15.88 20.04 -2.12
N LEU A 258 16.84 19.27 -1.60
CA LEU A 258 16.82 17.81 -1.65
C LEU A 258 16.20 17.24 -0.38
N ALA A 259 15.69 16.01 -0.49
CA ALA A 259 15.18 15.25 0.63
C ALA A 259 15.97 13.95 0.82
N TYR A 260 15.99 13.49 2.06
CA TYR A 260 16.66 12.27 2.51
C TYR A 260 15.62 11.28 3.02
N VAL A 261 15.70 10.06 2.54
CA VAL A 261 14.76 9.01 2.91
C VAL A 261 15.53 7.78 3.35
N ALA A 262 15.09 7.15 4.42
CA ALA A 262 15.63 5.89 4.88
C ALA A 262 14.52 4.94 5.31
N ARG A 263 14.71 3.64 5.07
CA ARG A 263 13.83 2.56 5.52
C ARG A 263 14.63 1.35 5.93
N LEU A 264 14.18 0.70 6.99
CA LEU A 264 14.71 -0.59 7.45
C LEU A 264 13.52 -1.48 7.80
N ASP A 265 13.45 -2.65 7.17
CA ASP A 265 12.46 -3.68 7.46
C ASP A 265 13.15 -4.95 7.98
N TYR A 266 12.50 -5.66 8.89
CA TYR A 266 12.82 -7.02 9.27
C TYR A 266 11.66 -7.93 8.84
N GLY A 267 11.95 -9.00 8.09
CA GLY A 267 10.93 -9.81 7.42
C GLY A 267 10.47 -9.20 6.10
N ASN A 268 9.39 -9.69 5.53
CA ASN A 268 8.91 -9.26 4.22
C ASN A 268 7.40 -9.03 4.22
N PHE A 269 6.97 -7.79 4.11
CA PHE A 269 5.57 -7.39 4.10
C PHE A 269 4.74 -8.01 2.96
N LYS A 270 5.38 -8.41 1.85
CA LYS A 270 4.68 -8.99 0.69
C LYS A 270 4.40 -10.49 0.87
N THR A 271 5.24 -11.18 1.62
CA THR A 271 5.19 -12.65 1.70
C THR A 271 4.90 -13.19 3.09
N GLY A 272 4.90 -12.35 4.14
CA GLY A 272 4.72 -12.84 5.49
C GLY A 272 4.71 -11.75 6.55
N SER A 273 5.10 -12.15 7.76
CA SER A 273 5.22 -11.23 8.90
C SER A 273 6.45 -10.36 8.78
N ALA A 274 6.29 -9.07 9.12
CA ALA A 274 7.37 -8.10 9.04
C ALA A 274 7.13 -6.94 10.02
N VAL A 275 8.19 -6.23 10.34
CA VAL A 275 8.17 -4.93 11.00
C VAL A 275 9.14 -4.00 10.29
N GLY A 276 8.75 -2.73 10.10
CA GLY A 276 9.58 -1.77 9.39
C GLY A 276 9.43 -0.37 9.95
N VAL A 277 10.48 0.42 9.77
CA VAL A 277 10.51 1.85 10.08
C VAL A 277 11.00 2.61 8.86
N SER A 278 10.43 3.80 8.63
CA SER A 278 10.91 4.71 7.59
C SER A 278 10.92 6.14 8.07
N TYR A 279 11.76 6.94 7.45
CA TYR A 279 11.94 8.35 7.78
C TYR A 279 12.21 9.16 6.52
N TYR A 280 11.52 10.29 6.40
CA TYR A 280 11.72 11.32 5.38
C TYR A 280 12.11 12.63 6.04
N TYR A 281 13.05 13.35 5.44
CA TYR A 281 13.48 14.67 5.89
C TYR A 281 13.86 15.53 4.69
N GLY A 282 13.29 16.73 4.55
CA GLY A 282 13.67 17.66 3.49
C GLY A 282 13.09 19.04 3.67
N ASN A 283 13.79 20.06 3.16
CA ASN A 283 13.28 21.42 3.02
C ASN A 283 12.39 21.51 1.79
N THR A 284 11.52 22.52 1.74
CA THR A 284 10.49 22.62 0.69
C THR A 284 10.37 24.01 0.08
N SER A 285 10.89 25.03 0.74
CA SER A 285 10.73 26.42 0.33
C SER A 285 11.60 26.79 -0.86
N GLY A 286 12.76 26.17 -1.01
CA GLY A 286 13.64 26.33 -2.17
C GLY A 286 13.07 25.73 -3.46
N ASN A 287 12.17 24.75 -3.35
CA ASN A 287 11.50 24.13 -4.50
C ASN A 287 10.29 24.92 -5.01
N ARG A 288 9.86 25.97 -4.31
CA ARG A 288 8.80 26.90 -4.77
C ARG A 288 9.23 27.64 -6.03
N HIS A 289 8.27 28.10 -6.83
CA HIS A 289 8.57 28.88 -8.03
C HIS A 289 9.27 30.21 -7.70
N LYS A 290 10.05 30.71 -8.64
CA LYS A 290 10.99 31.84 -8.43
C LYS A 290 10.42 33.07 -7.71
N THR A 291 9.17 33.42 -7.98
CA THR A 291 8.49 34.55 -7.37
C THR A 291 7.91 34.25 -5.99
N ASN A 292 7.80 33.00 -5.61
CA ASN A 292 7.10 32.54 -4.43
C ASN A 292 8.03 31.89 -3.41
N LYS A 293 9.36 31.97 -3.59
CA LYS A 293 10.34 31.46 -2.64
C LYS A 293 10.21 32.15 -1.29
N LEU A 294 10.30 31.39 -0.23
CA LEU A 294 10.26 31.88 1.15
C LEU A 294 11.68 32.08 1.69
N ASN A 295 11.80 32.93 2.71
CA ASN A 295 13.05 33.11 3.46
C ASN A 295 13.23 32.08 4.58
N SER A 296 12.26 31.16 4.75
CA SER A 296 12.27 30.07 5.71
C SER A 296 12.43 28.75 4.98
N ASP A 297 12.88 27.70 5.68
CA ASP A 297 13.18 26.40 5.08
C ASP A 297 11.93 25.56 4.79
N GLY A 298 10.89 25.67 5.63
CA GLY A 298 9.68 24.85 5.52
C GLY A 298 10.02 23.36 5.57
N THR A 299 10.73 22.95 6.63
CA THR A 299 11.25 21.59 6.75
C THR A 299 10.15 20.60 7.08
N VAL A 300 10.02 19.55 6.26
CA VAL A 300 9.16 18.40 6.48
C VAL A 300 9.97 17.25 7.06
N SER A 301 9.44 16.63 8.13
CA SER A 301 9.96 15.39 8.70
C SER A 301 8.81 14.42 8.89
N ILE A 302 8.93 13.20 8.37
CA ILE A 302 7.89 12.16 8.47
C ILE A 302 8.53 10.89 9.00
N PHE A 303 8.01 10.39 10.12
CA PHE A 303 8.35 9.09 10.68
C PHE A 303 7.21 8.11 10.44
N SER A 304 7.55 6.88 10.05
CA SER A 304 6.60 5.77 9.93
C SER A 304 7.11 4.54 10.66
N ILE A 305 6.20 3.85 11.33
CA ILE A 305 6.40 2.49 11.80
C ILE A 305 5.25 1.62 11.28
N ALA A 306 5.57 0.46 10.73
CA ALA A 306 4.60 -0.49 10.21
C ALA A 306 4.90 -1.90 10.71
N ALA A 307 3.86 -2.70 10.88
CA ALA A 307 3.97 -4.10 11.22
C ALA A 307 2.94 -4.93 10.46
N ALA A 308 3.31 -6.16 10.15
CA ALA A 308 2.42 -7.17 9.60
C ALA A 308 2.63 -8.49 10.34
N PHE A 309 1.54 -9.15 10.69
CA PHE A 309 1.49 -10.52 11.15
C PHE A 309 0.63 -11.31 10.16
N VAL A 310 1.28 -12.20 9.41
CA VAL A 310 0.62 -13.06 8.42
C VAL A 310 1.07 -14.48 8.72
N GLU A 311 0.19 -15.24 9.39
CA GLU A 311 0.49 -16.60 9.84
C GLU A 311 -0.76 -17.46 9.77
N GLY A 312 -0.71 -18.57 9.02
CA GLY A 312 -1.87 -19.42 8.76
C GLY A 312 -3.04 -18.62 8.18
N PRO A 313 -4.25 -18.69 8.78
CA PRO A 313 -5.40 -17.94 8.30
C PRO A 313 -5.41 -16.46 8.71
N TRP A 314 -4.50 -16.00 9.55
CA TRP A 314 -4.56 -14.68 10.16
C TRP A 314 -3.74 -13.68 9.38
N ILE A 315 -4.35 -12.52 9.13
CA ILE A 315 -3.72 -11.37 8.50
C ILE A 315 -3.99 -10.17 9.40
N VAL A 316 -2.95 -9.59 9.99
CA VAL A 316 -3.07 -8.34 10.75
C VAL A 316 -1.97 -7.40 10.27
N ARG A 317 -2.33 -6.19 9.87
CA ARG A 317 -1.38 -5.18 9.44
C ARG A 317 -1.74 -3.84 10.06
N GLY A 318 -0.74 -3.03 10.30
CA GLY A 318 -0.94 -1.68 10.79
C GLY A 318 0.26 -0.80 10.54
N GLN A 319 -0.01 0.48 10.56
CA GLN A 319 0.97 1.54 10.39
C GLN A 319 0.61 2.73 11.25
N TYR A 320 1.61 3.43 11.74
CA TYR A 320 1.51 4.74 12.35
C TYR A 320 2.44 5.71 11.63
N LEU A 321 1.95 6.89 11.33
CA LEU A 321 2.66 8.01 10.72
C LEU A 321 2.60 9.21 11.65
N ASN A 322 3.73 9.88 11.81
CA ASN A 322 3.81 11.19 12.44
C ASN A 322 4.67 12.10 11.58
N GLY A 323 4.17 13.30 11.31
CA GLY A 323 4.82 14.29 10.48
C GLY A 323 4.92 15.64 11.16
N THR A 324 6.00 16.37 10.92
CA THR A 324 6.18 17.75 11.36
C THR A 324 6.54 18.65 10.18
N LEU A 325 6.04 19.88 10.21
CA LEU A 325 6.31 20.92 9.23
C LEU A 325 6.70 22.21 9.97
N SER A 326 7.96 22.63 9.82
CA SER A 326 8.38 23.94 10.32
C SER A 326 7.86 25.06 9.42
N ASP A 327 7.74 26.26 9.98
CA ASP A 327 7.30 27.47 9.25
C ASP A 327 5.92 27.30 8.58
N SER A 328 5.06 26.43 9.13
CA SER A 328 3.75 26.12 8.54
C SER A 328 2.85 27.34 8.38
N ASP A 329 2.95 28.33 9.30
CA ASP A 329 2.24 29.60 9.19
C ASP A 329 2.78 30.47 8.06
N ALA A 330 4.11 30.54 7.88
CA ALA A 330 4.71 31.29 6.78
C ALA A 330 4.30 30.73 5.42
N ILE A 331 4.30 29.40 5.29
CA ILE A 331 3.83 28.70 4.09
C ILE A 331 2.33 28.97 3.87
N THR A 332 1.51 28.86 4.92
CA THR A 332 0.07 29.15 4.87
C THR A 332 -0.20 30.57 4.35
N GLN A 333 0.50 31.58 4.87
CA GLN A 333 0.32 32.96 4.44
C GLN A 333 0.78 33.18 3.00
N ALA A 334 1.90 32.59 2.60
CA ALA A 334 2.38 32.63 1.23
C ALA A 334 1.36 32.03 0.26
N ASN A 335 0.86 30.83 0.57
CA ASN A 335 -0.11 30.13 -0.29
C ASN A 335 -1.43 30.88 -0.43
N LYS A 336 -1.89 31.60 0.62
CA LYS A 336 -3.09 32.48 0.57
C LYS A 336 -2.93 33.70 -0.35
N THR A 337 -1.71 34.15 -0.52
CA THR A 337 -1.41 35.40 -1.25
C THR A 337 -0.80 35.14 -2.63
N THR A 338 -0.43 33.92 -2.95
CA THR A 338 0.12 33.54 -4.26
C THR A 338 -0.97 33.58 -5.31
N PRO A 339 -0.82 34.33 -6.41
CA PRO A 339 -1.76 34.35 -7.52
C PRO A 339 -1.90 32.95 -8.12
N GLY A 340 -3.11 32.56 -8.52
CA GLY A 340 -3.40 31.27 -9.13
C GLY A 340 -3.57 30.10 -8.14
N LEU A 341 -3.27 30.26 -6.85
CA LEU A 341 -3.59 29.24 -5.85
C LEU A 341 -5.00 29.47 -5.27
N LYS A 342 -5.78 28.41 -5.20
CA LYS A 342 -7.18 28.48 -4.73
C LYS A 342 -7.26 28.85 -3.24
N PRO A 343 -7.96 29.97 -2.88
CA PRO A 343 -8.23 30.24 -1.47
C PRO A 343 -9.06 29.10 -0.85
N GLY A 344 -8.92 28.87 0.43
CA GLY A 344 -9.71 27.88 1.15
C GLY A 344 -9.04 26.51 1.31
N ASN A 345 -8.45 25.96 0.27
CA ASN A 345 -7.69 24.71 0.35
C ASN A 345 -6.36 24.88 1.10
N PHE A 346 -5.88 26.12 1.22
CA PHE A 346 -4.64 26.53 1.87
C PHE A 346 -4.88 27.30 3.18
N ALA A 347 -6.05 27.11 3.79
CA ALA A 347 -6.46 27.98 4.90
C ALA A 347 -5.56 27.86 6.13
N GLN A 348 -5.06 26.67 6.42
CA GLN A 348 -4.19 26.41 7.55
C GLN A 348 -3.44 25.09 7.33
N LEU A 349 -2.14 25.10 7.55
CA LEU A 349 -1.32 23.88 7.51
C LEU A 349 -0.95 23.44 8.91
N GLY A 350 -1.01 22.15 9.15
CA GLY A 350 -0.56 21.56 10.40
C GLY A 350 0.95 21.66 10.55
N SER A 351 1.42 22.16 11.68
CA SER A 351 2.82 22.04 12.12
C SER A 351 3.14 20.61 12.58
N GLU A 352 2.13 19.88 13.04
CA GLU A 352 2.18 18.44 13.29
C GLU A 352 0.96 17.76 12.66
N SER A 353 1.19 16.59 12.06
CA SER A 353 0.18 15.72 11.48
C SER A 353 0.40 14.28 11.95
N GLU A 354 -0.69 13.51 12.08
CA GLU A 354 -0.62 12.09 12.39
C GLU A 354 -1.69 11.28 11.66
N ALA A 355 -1.35 10.02 11.39
CA ALA A 355 -2.28 9.07 10.82
C ALA A 355 -1.92 7.64 11.23
N PHE A 356 -2.90 6.77 11.30
CA PHE A 356 -2.67 5.34 11.46
C PHE A 356 -3.79 4.52 10.82
N PHE A 357 -3.48 3.28 10.51
CA PHE A 357 -4.48 2.27 10.26
C PHE A 357 -4.14 0.95 10.94
N VAL A 358 -5.16 0.14 11.14
CA VAL A 358 -5.06 -1.28 11.50
C VAL A 358 -6.11 -2.05 10.72
N GLU A 359 -5.66 -3.01 9.91
CA GLU A 359 -6.53 -3.98 9.25
C GLU A 359 -6.30 -5.38 9.84
N ALA A 360 -7.38 -6.12 10.03
CA ALA A 360 -7.33 -7.50 10.50
C ALA A 360 -8.25 -8.38 9.66
N GLY A 361 -7.74 -9.48 9.15
CA GLY A 361 -8.46 -10.42 8.30
C GLY A 361 -8.26 -11.87 8.68
N VAL A 362 -9.22 -12.71 8.28
CA VAL A 362 -9.17 -14.16 8.40
C VAL A 362 -9.43 -14.78 7.04
N ASP A 363 -8.44 -15.52 6.54
CA ASP A 363 -8.56 -16.30 5.31
C ASP A 363 -9.32 -17.59 5.60
N LEU A 364 -10.59 -17.62 5.19
CA LEU A 364 -11.47 -18.79 5.33
C LEU A 364 -11.07 -19.97 4.43
N GLY A 365 -10.24 -19.72 3.41
CA GLY A 365 -9.70 -20.78 2.54
C GLY A 365 -8.89 -21.84 3.29
N HIS A 366 -8.39 -21.51 4.49
CA HIS A 366 -7.75 -22.47 5.39
C HIS A 366 -8.74 -23.47 6.03
N PHE A 367 -10.01 -23.11 6.11
CA PHE A 367 -11.04 -23.92 6.77
C PHE A 367 -12.09 -24.46 5.81
N THR A 368 -12.21 -23.87 4.62
CA THR A 368 -13.22 -24.18 3.61
C THR A 368 -12.58 -24.20 2.22
N PRO A 369 -13.20 -24.85 1.23
CA PRO A 369 -12.68 -24.81 -0.15
C PRO A 369 -12.92 -23.46 -0.85
N VAL A 370 -13.54 -22.48 -0.18
CA VAL A 370 -13.87 -21.18 -0.77
C VAL A 370 -12.80 -20.15 -0.38
N PRO A 371 -12.07 -19.56 -1.32
CA PRO A 371 -10.98 -18.63 -1.05
C PRO A 371 -11.55 -17.23 -0.74
N ILE A 372 -12.06 -17.07 0.47
CA ILE A 372 -12.62 -15.82 0.99
C ILE A 372 -11.83 -15.37 2.20
N THR A 373 -11.45 -14.10 2.21
CA THR A 373 -10.94 -13.40 3.41
C THR A 373 -12.01 -12.43 3.90
N ILE A 374 -12.38 -12.53 5.16
CA ILE A 374 -13.20 -11.52 5.86
C ILE A 374 -12.29 -10.59 6.64
N PHE A 375 -12.63 -9.32 6.72
CA PHE A 375 -11.78 -8.34 7.40
C PHE A 375 -12.56 -7.25 8.13
N ALA A 376 -11.88 -6.60 9.05
CA ALA A 376 -12.25 -5.32 9.64
C ALA A 376 -11.04 -4.37 9.56
N ASN A 377 -11.33 -3.08 9.46
CA ASN A 377 -10.33 -2.03 9.33
C ASN A 377 -10.72 -0.80 10.15
N ILE A 378 -9.72 -0.14 10.70
CA ILE A 378 -9.82 1.19 11.26
C ILE A 378 -8.70 2.05 10.65
N ASP A 379 -9.10 3.21 10.13
CA ASP A 379 -8.23 4.25 9.60
C ASP A 379 -8.43 5.54 10.40
N TYR A 380 -7.37 6.27 10.69
CA TYR A 380 -7.43 7.57 11.37
C TYR A 380 -6.44 8.53 10.73
N SER A 381 -6.87 9.77 10.52
CA SER A 381 -5.97 10.85 10.11
C SER A 381 -6.32 12.18 10.76
N ASN A 382 -5.30 12.94 11.08
CA ASN A 382 -5.40 14.32 11.54
C ASN A 382 -4.27 15.16 10.93
N PRO A 383 -4.48 15.76 9.75
CA PRO A 383 -3.48 16.59 9.09
C PRO A 383 -3.22 17.92 9.81
N LEU A 384 -4.06 18.30 10.78
CA LEU A 384 -3.96 19.47 11.63
C LEU A 384 -3.93 19.12 13.11
N LYS A 385 -3.07 18.17 13.50
CA LYS A 385 -2.92 17.79 14.90
C LYS A 385 -2.49 18.97 15.76
N GLU A 386 -1.50 19.70 15.30
CA GLU A 386 -1.06 20.97 15.86
C GLU A 386 -0.86 22.02 14.77
N VAL A 387 -0.92 23.29 15.13
CA VAL A 387 -0.67 24.44 14.27
C VAL A 387 0.25 25.41 15.00
N GLU A 388 1.10 26.17 14.29
CA GLU A 388 2.03 27.11 14.93
C GLU A 388 1.27 28.25 15.60
N THR A 389 0.21 28.76 14.97
CA THR A 389 -0.59 29.85 15.56
C THR A 389 -2.09 29.54 15.45
N GLY A 390 -2.84 29.99 16.45
CA GLY A 390 -4.29 29.84 16.48
C GLY A 390 -4.76 28.53 17.06
N ILE A 391 -5.89 28.04 16.58
CA ILE A 391 -6.53 26.80 17.03
C ILE A 391 -6.69 25.87 15.82
N ALA A 392 -6.21 24.65 15.95
CA ALA A 392 -6.41 23.62 14.94
C ALA A 392 -7.90 23.30 14.80
N THR A 393 -8.40 23.30 13.57
CA THR A 393 -9.77 22.86 13.32
C THR A 393 -9.84 21.34 13.28
N LYS A 394 -10.81 20.77 13.99
CA LYS A 394 -11.04 19.33 14.01
C LYS A 394 -11.82 18.81 12.81
N ARG A 395 -12.14 19.68 11.83
CA ARG A 395 -12.91 19.29 10.65
C ARG A 395 -12.21 18.25 9.77
N TYR A 396 -10.90 18.19 9.83
CA TYR A 396 -10.07 17.27 9.04
C TYR A 396 -9.55 16.09 9.87
N GLU A 397 -9.89 16.03 11.16
CA GLU A 397 -9.66 14.87 12.00
C GLU A 397 -10.74 13.83 11.74
N ASN A 398 -10.36 12.73 11.08
CA ASN A 398 -11.28 11.71 10.58
C ASN A 398 -10.91 10.33 11.11
N THR A 399 -11.95 9.54 11.39
CA THR A 399 -11.85 8.10 11.66
C THR A 399 -12.76 7.34 10.73
N TRP A 400 -12.25 6.32 10.04
CA TRP A 400 -13.05 5.39 9.24
C TRP A 400 -12.99 4.02 9.90
N ILE A 401 -14.15 3.41 10.06
CA ILE A 401 -14.29 2.04 10.58
C ILE A 401 -15.05 1.25 9.53
N SER A 402 -14.51 0.16 9.08
CA SER A 402 -15.11 -0.66 8.04
C SER A 402 -14.93 -2.15 8.27
N ALA A 403 -15.72 -2.92 7.55
CA ALA A 403 -15.59 -4.36 7.45
C ALA A 403 -15.96 -4.80 6.03
N GLY A 404 -15.42 -5.93 5.61
CA GLY A 404 -15.64 -6.39 4.25
C GLY A 404 -15.20 -7.82 4.01
N ILE A 405 -15.28 -8.17 2.74
CA ILE A 405 -14.91 -9.50 2.23
C ILE A 405 -14.11 -9.36 0.94
N ASN A 406 -13.10 -10.23 0.80
CA ASN A 406 -12.32 -10.41 -0.42
C ASN A 406 -12.50 -11.85 -0.90
N TYR A 407 -12.90 -12.02 -2.15
CA TYR A 407 -13.02 -13.32 -2.81
C TYR A 407 -12.00 -13.44 -3.92
N PHE A 408 -11.22 -14.50 -3.91
CA PHE A 408 -10.16 -14.78 -4.89
C PHE A 408 -10.55 -15.95 -5.80
N PRO A 409 -11.32 -15.72 -6.90
CA PRO A 409 -11.65 -16.82 -7.82
C PRO A 409 -10.41 -17.51 -8.39
N ILE A 410 -9.34 -16.76 -8.58
CA ILE A 410 -7.98 -17.21 -8.86
C ILE A 410 -7.00 -16.26 -8.15
N PRO A 411 -5.72 -16.65 -7.93
CA PRO A 411 -4.76 -15.80 -7.21
C PRO A 411 -4.52 -14.41 -7.81
N GLU A 412 -4.72 -14.28 -9.12
CA GLU A 412 -4.51 -13.05 -9.88
C GLU A 412 -5.69 -12.08 -9.81
N ILE A 413 -6.89 -12.53 -9.41
CA ILE A 413 -8.11 -11.73 -9.39
C ILE A 413 -8.69 -11.68 -7.98
N VAL A 414 -9.04 -10.48 -7.52
CA VAL A 414 -9.76 -10.27 -6.27
C VAL A 414 -11.06 -9.51 -6.52
N ILE A 415 -12.15 -9.98 -5.93
CA ILE A 415 -13.45 -9.29 -5.86
C ILE A 415 -13.66 -8.88 -4.41
N LYS A 416 -13.88 -7.60 -4.19
CA LYS A 416 -13.94 -6.98 -2.87
C LYS A 416 -15.29 -6.33 -2.62
N ALA A 417 -15.76 -6.40 -1.38
CA ALA A 417 -16.89 -5.62 -0.89
C ALA A 417 -16.58 -5.09 0.50
N GLU A 418 -16.89 -3.83 0.73
CA GLU A 418 -16.60 -3.13 1.97
C GLU A 418 -17.75 -2.20 2.34
N ALA A 419 -18.08 -2.10 3.62
CA ALA A 419 -19.01 -1.11 4.15
C ALA A 419 -18.47 -0.54 5.45
N GLY A 420 -18.73 0.73 5.69
CA GLY A 420 -18.19 1.40 6.87
C GLY A 420 -18.83 2.73 7.18
N VAL A 421 -18.26 3.37 8.18
CA VAL A 421 -18.65 4.70 8.66
C VAL A 421 -17.43 5.61 8.72
N GLN A 422 -17.61 6.85 8.33
CA GLN A 422 -16.66 7.95 8.55
C GLN A 422 -17.18 8.84 9.66
N GLN A 423 -16.33 9.11 10.62
CA GLN A 423 -16.57 10.01 11.75
C GLN A 423 -15.61 11.18 11.67
N VAL A 424 -16.16 12.40 11.77
CA VAL A 424 -15.39 13.65 11.87
C VAL A 424 -15.36 14.08 13.32
N ALA A 425 -14.20 14.49 13.85
CA ALA A 425 -14.05 14.87 15.27
C ALA A 425 -14.70 16.24 15.63
N VAL A 426 -15.81 16.57 14.97
CA VAL A 426 -16.63 17.75 15.23
C VAL A 426 -18.05 17.29 15.56
N ALA A 427 -18.49 17.46 16.79
CA ALA A 427 -19.74 16.94 17.28
C ALA A 427 -21.00 17.38 16.50
N SER A 428 -20.93 18.50 15.77
CA SER A 428 -22.02 19.01 14.93
C SER A 428 -22.05 18.42 13.52
N ILE A 429 -21.03 17.65 13.12
CA ILE A 429 -20.97 16.96 11.82
C ILE A 429 -21.41 15.53 12.07
N PRO A 430 -22.53 15.09 11.48
CA PRO A 430 -22.98 13.72 11.62
C PRO A 430 -22.03 12.72 10.94
N ASP A 431 -22.03 11.49 11.44
CA ASP A 431 -21.34 10.37 10.80
C ASP A 431 -21.92 10.11 9.41
N THR A 432 -21.08 9.70 8.47
CA THR A 432 -21.48 9.30 7.12
C THR A 432 -21.16 7.84 6.86
N HIS A 433 -22.03 7.17 6.11
CA HIS A 433 -21.83 5.76 5.77
C HIS A 433 -21.36 5.62 4.32
N PHE A 434 -20.52 4.65 4.09
CA PHE A 434 -20.07 4.30 2.76
C PHE A 434 -20.20 2.80 2.47
N PHE A 435 -20.31 2.50 1.19
CA PHE A 435 -20.27 1.14 0.66
C PHE A 435 -19.41 1.15 -0.60
N ALA A 436 -18.55 0.15 -0.75
CA ALA A 436 -17.68 0.01 -1.91
C ALA A 436 -17.66 -1.43 -2.42
N LEU A 437 -17.55 -1.57 -3.73
CA LEU A 437 -17.26 -2.82 -4.43
C LEU A 437 -16.03 -2.61 -5.30
N GLY A 438 -15.23 -3.64 -5.48
CA GLY A 438 -14.04 -3.57 -6.32
C GLY A 438 -13.74 -4.90 -7.00
N VAL A 439 -13.18 -4.80 -8.19
CA VAL A 439 -12.52 -5.93 -8.87
C VAL A 439 -11.11 -5.50 -9.17
N GLY A 440 -10.14 -6.22 -8.62
CA GLY A 440 -8.73 -5.99 -8.86
C GLY A 440 -8.06 -7.18 -9.52
N TYR A 441 -6.99 -6.91 -10.23
CA TYR A 441 -6.16 -7.95 -10.84
C TYR A 441 -4.68 -7.63 -10.69
N GLN A 442 -3.85 -8.67 -10.76
CA GLN A 442 -2.41 -8.56 -11.00
C GLN A 442 -1.91 -9.78 -11.75
N PHE A 443 -0.92 -9.59 -12.62
CA PHE A 443 -0.20 -10.70 -13.25
C PHE A 443 1.23 -10.30 -13.62
N SER A 444 2.07 -11.29 -13.88
CA SER A 444 3.45 -11.12 -14.39
C SER A 444 3.75 -12.17 -15.46
N LEU A 445 4.45 -11.74 -16.52
CA LEU A 445 4.95 -12.56 -17.61
C LEU A 445 6.47 -12.62 -17.58
#